data_69f4a41ceae2130aeeff2f8e1f7bce9f
#
_entry.id   69f4a41ceae2130aeeff2f8e1f7bce9f
#
_cell.length_a   1.000
_cell.length_b   1.000
_cell.length_c   1.000
_cell.angle_alpha   90.00
_cell.angle_beta   90.00
_cell.angle_gamma   90.00
#
_symmetry.space_group_name_H-M   'P 1'
#
loop_
_entity.id
_entity.type
_entity.pdbx_description
1 polymer ?
#
loop_
_entity_poly.entity_id
_entity_poly.type
_entity_poly.pdbx_seq_one_letter_code
_entity_poly.pdbx_strand_id
1 'polypeptide(L)'
;MTSPLLKLTGISKSFGPIDVLHDISLEICRGEVLCLLGDNGAGKSTLIRILSGVHQPSAGAIEMEGNIVAFGSPRAASDHGIATVHQFGGTFPLMSIGRSFFVGAEPTRRWGPLTIFDRRRANEIAVTEMRKLGIRRIDDGNRLVGGLSGGERQALAIARAVHFGASVLILDEPTAALGVKEAAHVLRIVLQARQKGIAVIFITHNVVHALTVGDHFAVLIRGAKAADFRKGEKSREEITDLMAGGEHMAELEAEIDSYMTVHDSHPPQVAG
;
A
#
# COMPACT_ATOMS: atom_id res chain seq x y z
N MET A 1 22.36 -1.33 -15.94
CA MET A 1 21.04 -0.90 -15.45
C MET A 1 20.20 -2.16 -15.28
N THR A 2 19.67 -2.43 -14.11
CA THR A 2 18.77 -3.57 -13.88
C THR A 2 17.45 -3.30 -14.60
N SER A 3 16.95 -4.28 -15.37
CA SER A 3 15.65 -4.18 -16.03
C SER A 3 14.54 -4.04 -14.98
N PRO A 4 13.51 -3.23 -15.22
CA PRO A 4 12.40 -3.09 -14.28
C PRO A 4 11.64 -4.42 -14.13
N LEU A 5 11.21 -4.71 -12.91
CA LEU A 5 10.35 -5.86 -12.62
C LEU A 5 8.92 -5.61 -13.10
N LEU A 6 8.40 -4.41 -12.79
CA LEU A 6 7.08 -3.94 -13.20
C LEU A 6 7.26 -2.59 -13.88
N LYS A 7 6.63 -2.41 -15.03
CA LYS A 7 6.60 -1.16 -15.78
C LYS A 7 5.19 -0.85 -16.25
N LEU A 8 4.78 0.37 -16.04
CA LEU A 8 3.54 0.97 -16.51
C LEU A 8 3.88 1.98 -17.59
N THR A 9 3.18 1.93 -18.71
CA THR A 9 3.38 2.86 -19.82
C THR A 9 2.04 3.43 -20.24
N GLY A 10 1.84 4.73 -20.05
CA GLY A 10 0.67 5.46 -20.51
C GLY A 10 -0.65 5.03 -19.89
N ILE A 11 -0.66 4.52 -18.65
CA ILE A 11 -1.87 4.02 -17.98
C ILE A 11 -2.88 5.15 -17.79
N SER A 12 -4.02 5.01 -18.43
CA SER A 12 -5.17 5.90 -18.28
C SER A 12 -6.40 5.13 -17.85
N LYS A 13 -7.31 5.78 -17.11
CA LYS A 13 -8.56 5.17 -16.66
C LYS A 13 -9.71 6.16 -16.64
N SER A 14 -10.77 5.80 -17.36
CA SER A 14 -12.03 6.52 -17.38
C SER A 14 -13.15 5.65 -16.82
N PHE A 15 -14.11 6.26 -16.15
CA PHE A 15 -15.37 5.67 -15.71
C PHE A 15 -16.52 6.46 -16.32
N GLY A 16 -17.06 5.99 -17.45
CA GLY A 16 -18.00 6.76 -18.25
C GLY A 16 -17.34 8.08 -18.74
N PRO A 17 -17.93 9.23 -18.45
CA PRO A 17 -17.38 10.54 -18.87
C PRO A 17 -16.29 11.08 -17.94
N ILE A 18 -15.97 10.37 -16.84
CA ILE A 18 -15.02 10.85 -15.82
C ILE A 18 -13.66 10.20 -16.04
N ASP A 19 -12.67 11.00 -16.39
CA ASP A 19 -11.28 10.58 -16.47
C ASP A 19 -10.62 10.68 -15.09
N VAL A 20 -10.07 9.56 -14.60
CA VAL A 20 -9.51 9.45 -13.26
C VAL A 20 -7.99 9.30 -13.28
N LEU A 21 -7.43 8.64 -14.30
CA LEU A 21 -5.99 8.54 -14.49
C LEU A 21 -5.62 8.99 -15.90
N HIS A 22 -4.53 9.76 -15.99
CA HIS A 22 -4.06 10.39 -17.23
C HIS A 22 -2.59 10.03 -17.45
N ASP A 23 -2.31 9.15 -18.42
CA ASP A 23 -0.97 8.86 -18.95
C ASP A 23 0.08 8.54 -17.87
N ILE A 24 -0.26 7.68 -16.91
CA ILE A 24 0.65 7.30 -15.82
C ILE A 24 1.70 6.31 -16.34
N SER A 25 2.96 6.72 -16.28
CA SER A 25 4.11 5.87 -16.58
C SER A 25 5.02 5.79 -15.36
N LEU A 26 5.26 4.56 -14.87
CA LEU A 26 6.05 4.25 -13.67
C LEU A 26 6.81 2.96 -13.88
N GLU A 27 7.95 2.84 -13.21
CA GLU A 27 8.70 1.59 -13.17
C GLU A 27 9.23 1.30 -11.77
N ILE A 28 9.40 0.02 -11.45
CA ILE A 28 9.98 -0.43 -10.20
C ILE A 28 10.87 -1.66 -10.44
N CYS A 29 12.03 -1.66 -9.81
CA CYS A 29 13.00 -2.76 -9.87
C CYS A 29 12.83 -3.73 -8.69
N ARG A 30 13.44 -4.92 -8.80
CA ARG A 30 13.50 -5.86 -7.68
C ARG A 30 14.28 -5.24 -6.51
N GLY A 31 13.75 -5.42 -5.30
CA GLY A 31 14.38 -4.91 -4.09
C GLY A 31 14.39 -3.38 -4.01
N GLU A 32 13.43 -2.72 -4.63
CA GLU A 32 13.21 -1.29 -4.60
C GLU A 32 11.91 -0.96 -3.86
N VAL A 33 11.87 0.15 -3.14
CA VAL A 33 10.65 0.72 -2.58
C VAL A 33 10.28 1.97 -3.37
N LEU A 34 9.22 1.86 -4.17
CA LEU A 34 8.57 3.00 -4.84
C LEU A 34 7.49 3.57 -3.92
N CYS A 35 7.66 4.79 -3.48
CA CYS A 35 6.64 5.51 -2.72
C CYS A 35 5.71 6.25 -3.68
N LEU A 36 4.43 5.86 -3.67
CA LEU A 36 3.38 6.55 -4.44
C LEU A 36 2.66 7.52 -3.51
N LEU A 37 2.95 8.80 -3.73
CA LEU A 37 2.47 9.91 -2.91
C LEU A 37 1.33 10.67 -3.61
N GLY A 38 0.61 11.47 -2.86
CA GLY A 38 -0.45 12.34 -3.35
C GLY A 38 -1.59 12.42 -2.35
N ASP A 39 -2.43 13.42 -2.50
CA ASP A 39 -3.58 13.65 -1.62
C ASP A 39 -4.75 12.71 -1.92
N ASN A 40 -5.81 12.80 -1.14
CA ASN A 40 -7.05 12.06 -1.36
C ASN A 40 -7.67 12.49 -2.70
N GLY A 41 -8.14 11.50 -3.47
CA GLY A 41 -8.64 11.77 -4.83
C GLY A 41 -7.57 11.88 -5.92
N ALA A 42 -6.27 11.82 -5.62
CA ALA A 42 -5.19 11.90 -6.62
C ALA A 42 -5.14 10.73 -7.62
N GLY A 43 -5.98 9.68 -7.46
CA GLY A 43 -6.01 8.53 -8.36
C GLY A 43 -5.26 7.29 -7.84
N LYS A 44 -4.57 7.37 -6.70
CA LYS A 44 -3.76 6.26 -6.13
C LYS A 44 -4.55 4.94 -6.02
N SER A 45 -5.73 4.98 -5.41
CA SER A 45 -6.58 3.78 -5.23
C SER A 45 -7.05 3.18 -6.56
N THR A 46 -7.26 4.01 -7.59
CA THR A 46 -7.59 3.53 -8.93
C THR A 46 -6.42 2.81 -9.58
N LEU A 47 -5.21 3.36 -9.45
CA LEU A 47 -3.98 2.72 -9.93
C LEU A 47 -3.73 1.38 -9.23
N ILE A 48 -3.92 1.31 -7.89
CA ILE A 48 -3.84 0.06 -7.13
C ILE A 48 -4.84 -0.97 -7.67
N ARG A 49 -6.08 -0.57 -7.91
CA ARG A 49 -7.13 -1.48 -8.43
C ARG A 49 -6.80 -2.01 -9.82
N ILE A 50 -6.09 -1.23 -10.64
CA ILE A 50 -5.58 -1.71 -11.93
C ILE A 50 -4.47 -2.73 -11.72
N LEU A 51 -3.47 -2.43 -10.89
CA LEU A 51 -2.35 -3.33 -10.60
C LEU A 51 -2.80 -4.62 -9.91
N SER A 52 -3.82 -4.54 -9.05
CA SER A 52 -4.42 -5.70 -8.39
C SER A 52 -5.42 -6.48 -9.25
N GLY A 53 -5.64 -6.10 -10.52
CA GLY A 53 -6.54 -6.79 -11.44
C GLY A 53 -8.04 -6.61 -11.16
N VAL A 54 -8.41 -5.64 -10.31
CA VAL A 54 -9.83 -5.28 -10.04
C VAL A 54 -10.41 -4.47 -11.20
N HIS A 55 -9.59 -3.62 -11.80
CA HIS A 55 -9.98 -2.82 -12.97
C HIS A 55 -9.01 -3.03 -14.12
N GLN A 56 -9.52 -2.94 -15.35
CA GLN A 56 -8.68 -2.83 -16.53
C GLN A 56 -8.34 -1.35 -16.78
N PRO A 57 -7.14 -1.00 -17.25
CA PRO A 57 -6.86 0.33 -17.76
C PRO A 57 -7.72 0.61 -19.00
N SER A 58 -8.05 1.87 -19.25
CA SER A 58 -8.72 2.31 -20.48
C SER A 58 -7.74 2.47 -21.63
N ALA A 59 -6.48 2.79 -21.33
CA ALA A 59 -5.36 2.85 -22.26
C ALA A 59 -4.04 2.58 -21.53
N GLY A 60 -2.98 2.33 -22.30
CA GLY A 60 -1.64 2.03 -21.79
C GLY A 60 -1.38 0.54 -21.66
N ALA A 61 -0.19 0.20 -21.18
CA ALA A 61 0.26 -1.18 -21.03
C ALA A 61 0.96 -1.41 -19.69
N ILE A 62 0.84 -2.64 -19.18
CA ILE A 62 1.56 -3.13 -18.00
C ILE A 62 2.55 -4.20 -18.48
N GLU A 63 3.78 -4.08 -18.05
CA GLU A 63 4.82 -5.07 -18.33
C GLU A 63 5.33 -5.67 -17.01
N MET A 64 5.44 -7.00 -16.95
CA MET A 64 6.11 -7.74 -15.89
C MET A 64 7.30 -8.46 -16.46
N GLU A 65 8.50 -8.21 -15.96
CA GLU A 65 9.74 -8.82 -16.43
C GLU A 65 9.94 -8.70 -17.95
N GLY A 66 9.54 -7.54 -18.54
CA GLY A 66 9.64 -7.25 -19.95
C GLY A 66 8.53 -7.85 -20.82
N ASN A 67 7.56 -8.57 -20.24
CA ASN A 67 6.42 -9.12 -20.96
C ASN A 67 5.16 -8.30 -20.71
N ILE A 68 4.41 -7.95 -21.75
CA ILE A 68 3.12 -7.29 -21.62
C ILE A 68 2.14 -8.25 -20.97
N VAL A 69 1.47 -7.78 -19.89
CA VAL A 69 0.49 -8.56 -19.14
C VAL A 69 -0.83 -7.79 -19.01
N ALA A 70 -1.92 -8.54 -18.89
CA ALA A 70 -3.23 -7.99 -18.60
C ALA A 70 -3.87 -8.77 -17.44
N PHE A 71 -4.20 -8.07 -16.35
CA PHE A 71 -4.78 -8.71 -15.17
C PHE A 71 -6.31 -8.71 -15.27
N GLY A 72 -6.90 -9.76 -15.83
CA GLY A 72 -8.35 -9.91 -15.96
C GLY A 72 -9.09 -10.15 -14.62
N SER A 73 -8.36 -10.40 -13.53
CA SER A 73 -8.89 -10.63 -12.20
C SER A 73 -7.80 -10.47 -11.14
N PRO A 74 -8.16 -10.30 -9.84
CA PRO A 74 -7.19 -10.28 -8.74
C PRO A 74 -6.37 -11.57 -8.63
N ARG A 75 -6.94 -12.72 -9.03
CA ARG A 75 -6.21 -13.99 -9.08
C ARG A 75 -5.12 -13.95 -10.14
N ALA A 76 -5.42 -13.43 -11.33
CA ALA A 76 -4.43 -13.29 -12.39
C ALA A 76 -3.26 -12.38 -11.97
N ALA A 77 -3.52 -11.26 -11.29
CA ALA A 77 -2.47 -10.41 -10.74
C ALA A 77 -1.62 -11.17 -9.69
N SER A 78 -2.28 -11.93 -8.79
CA SER A 78 -1.60 -12.77 -7.80
C SER A 78 -0.75 -13.87 -8.43
N ASP A 79 -1.23 -14.52 -9.49
CA ASP A 79 -0.50 -15.56 -10.22
C ASP A 79 0.77 -14.99 -10.92
N HIS A 80 0.79 -13.68 -11.20
CA HIS A 80 1.99 -12.94 -11.65
C HIS A 80 2.84 -12.40 -10.49
N GLY A 81 2.53 -12.77 -9.24
CA GLY A 81 3.30 -12.38 -8.07
C GLY A 81 2.99 -10.98 -7.53
N ILE A 82 1.86 -10.36 -7.90
CA ILE A 82 1.42 -9.09 -7.32
C ILE A 82 0.53 -9.38 -6.11
N ALA A 83 0.93 -8.94 -4.94
CA ALA A 83 0.12 -9.01 -3.72
C ALA A 83 -0.22 -7.62 -3.20
N THR A 84 -1.49 -7.40 -2.88
CA THR A 84 -1.98 -6.11 -2.36
C THR A 84 -2.47 -6.27 -0.92
N VAL A 85 -1.97 -5.42 -0.05
CA VAL A 85 -2.43 -5.26 1.34
C VAL A 85 -3.13 -3.90 1.43
N HIS A 86 -4.46 -3.94 1.53
CA HIS A 86 -5.29 -2.74 1.64
C HIS A 86 -5.32 -2.19 3.06
N GLN A 87 -5.59 -0.90 3.19
CA GLN A 87 -5.69 -0.16 4.47
C GLN A 87 -6.68 -0.81 5.45
N PHE A 88 -7.86 -1.19 4.97
CA PHE A 88 -8.92 -1.85 5.75
C PHE A 88 -9.28 -3.17 5.06
N GLY A 89 -8.64 -4.25 5.47
CA GLY A 89 -8.98 -5.53 4.86
C GLY A 89 -7.83 -6.53 4.87
N GLY A 90 -8.10 -7.72 4.31
CA GLY A 90 -7.11 -8.79 4.22
C GLY A 90 -6.92 -9.60 5.51
N THR A 91 -7.57 -9.21 6.61
CA THR A 91 -7.61 -10.00 7.84
C THR A 91 -9.06 -10.20 8.32
N PHE A 92 -9.33 -11.37 8.87
CA PHE A 92 -10.66 -11.77 9.33
C PHE A 92 -10.65 -11.83 10.86
N PRO A 93 -11.23 -10.85 11.58
CA PRO A 93 -11.13 -10.74 13.05
C PRO A 93 -11.58 -11.98 13.83
N LEU A 94 -12.59 -12.68 13.32
CA LEU A 94 -13.16 -13.88 13.94
C LEU A 94 -12.45 -15.18 13.56
N MET A 95 -11.47 -15.11 12.67
CA MET A 95 -10.63 -16.28 12.34
C MET A 95 -9.39 -16.34 13.22
N SER A 96 -8.88 -17.56 13.42
CA SER A 96 -7.55 -17.75 14.01
C SER A 96 -6.45 -17.25 13.04
N ILE A 97 -5.30 -16.88 13.58
CA ILE A 97 -4.14 -16.42 12.83
C ILE A 97 -3.79 -17.43 11.73
N GLY A 98 -3.64 -18.72 12.05
CA GLY A 98 -3.31 -19.75 11.07
C GLY A 98 -4.36 -19.89 9.97
N ARG A 99 -5.64 -19.77 10.31
CA ARG A 99 -6.71 -19.86 9.33
C ARG A 99 -6.76 -18.61 8.43
N SER A 100 -6.62 -17.41 9.01
CA SER A 100 -6.57 -16.16 8.27
C SER A 100 -5.35 -16.09 7.33
N PHE A 101 -4.21 -16.62 7.76
CA PHE A 101 -3.00 -16.69 6.95
C PHE A 101 -3.18 -17.51 5.66
N PHE A 102 -3.95 -18.60 5.73
CA PHE A 102 -4.13 -19.56 4.64
C PHE A 102 -5.48 -19.46 3.91
N VAL A 103 -6.26 -18.42 4.13
CA VAL A 103 -7.54 -18.25 3.41
C VAL A 103 -7.32 -18.35 1.89
N GLY A 104 -7.99 -19.32 1.25
CA GLY A 104 -7.89 -19.57 -0.20
C GLY A 104 -6.68 -20.39 -0.66
N ALA A 105 -5.83 -20.85 0.30
CA ALA A 105 -4.69 -21.73 0.04
C ALA A 105 -4.44 -22.67 1.22
N GLU A 106 -5.51 -23.20 1.79
CA GLU A 106 -5.51 -23.97 3.02
C GLU A 106 -4.66 -25.23 2.92
N PRO A 107 -3.68 -25.45 3.84
CA PRO A 107 -2.97 -26.72 3.90
C PRO A 107 -3.93 -27.83 4.33
N THR A 108 -3.87 -28.95 3.63
CA THR A 108 -4.75 -30.09 3.86
C THR A 108 -3.97 -31.34 4.27
N ARG A 109 -4.62 -32.22 5.00
CA ARG A 109 -4.13 -33.56 5.29
C ARG A 109 -5.19 -34.61 4.98
N ARG A 110 -4.76 -35.81 4.62
CA ARG A 110 -5.65 -36.95 4.43
C ARG A 110 -6.08 -37.52 5.79
N TRP A 111 -7.39 -37.79 5.93
CA TRP A 111 -7.97 -38.54 7.03
C TRP A 111 -8.89 -39.61 6.44
N GLY A 112 -8.34 -40.80 6.23
CA GLY A 112 -9.02 -41.85 5.46
C GLY A 112 -9.27 -41.37 3.99
N PRO A 113 -10.51 -41.47 3.49
CA PRO A 113 -10.88 -41.02 2.17
C PRO A 113 -11.10 -39.50 2.10
N LEU A 114 -11.13 -38.78 3.22
CA LEU A 114 -11.43 -37.35 3.31
C LEU A 114 -10.17 -36.52 3.33
N THR A 115 -10.25 -35.35 2.69
CA THR A 115 -9.24 -34.29 2.77
C THR A 115 -9.76 -33.21 3.73
N ILE A 116 -9.04 -32.97 4.82
CA ILE A 116 -9.42 -32.01 5.86
C ILE A 116 -8.34 -30.94 6.02
N PHE A 117 -8.74 -29.76 6.52
CA PHE A 117 -7.82 -28.68 6.83
C PHE A 117 -6.80 -29.09 7.90
N ASP A 118 -5.50 -28.90 7.60
CA ASP A 118 -4.42 -29.14 8.55
C ASP A 118 -4.17 -27.90 9.43
N ARG A 119 -4.99 -27.77 10.46
CA ARG A 119 -4.93 -26.67 11.42
C ARG A 119 -3.57 -26.52 12.11
N ARG A 120 -2.95 -27.67 12.48
CA ARG A 120 -1.66 -27.65 13.18
C ARG A 120 -0.58 -27.05 12.29
N ARG A 121 -0.46 -27.56 11.07
CA ARG A 121 0.50 -27.07 10.06
C ARG A 121 0.27 -25.59 9.73
N ALA A 122 -0.98 -25.16 9.55
CA ALA A 122 -1.33 -23.77 9.29
C ALA A 122 -0.86 -22.84 10.42
N ASN A 123 -1.12 -23.24 11.69
CA ASN A 123 -0.71 -22.45 12.85
C ASN A 123 0.81 -22.34 12.98
N GLU A 124 1.52 -23.46 12.83
CA GLU A 124 2.98 -23.52 12.94
C GLU A 124 3.66 -22.63 11.87
N ILE A 125 3.19 -22.69 10.62
CA ILE A 125 3.71 -21.88 9.53
C ILE A 125 3.40 -20.39 9.77
N ALA A 126 2.15 -20.03 10.07
CA ALA A 126 1.77 -18.63 10.26
C ALA A 126 2.58 -17.97 11.39
N VAL A 127 2.73 -18.64 12.54
CA VAL A 127 3.55 -18.14 13.65
C VAL A 127 5.02 -18.01 13.25
N THR A 128 5.55 -18.98 12.51
CA THR A 128 6.94 -18.95 12.03
C THR A 128 7.19 -17.78 11.09
N GLU A 129 6.29 -17.56 10.12
CA GLU A 129 6.43 -16.45 9.16
C GLU A 129 6.30 -15.08 9.84
N MET A 130 5.37 -14.94 10.79
CA MET A 130 5.27 -13.71 11.58
C MET A 130 6.53 -13.46 12.43
N ARG A 131 7.12 -14.50 13.03
CA ARG A 131 8.39 -14.39 13.77
C ARG A 131 9.55 -13.93 12.89
N LYS A 132 9.62 -14.38 11.63
CA LYS A 132 10.64 -13.92 10.66
C LYS A 132 10.55 -12.42 10.38
N LEU A 133 9.36 -11.81 10.54
CA LEU A 133 9.13 -10.38 10.43
C LEU A 133 9.24 -9.63 11.78
N GLY A 134 9.77 -10.30 12.82
CA GLY A 134 10.03 -9.68 14.12
C GLY A 134 8.86 -9.68 15.10
N ILE A 135 7.72 -10.32 14.78
CA ILE A 135 6.59 -10.50 15.70
C ILE A 135 6.87 -11.68 16.63
N ARG A 136 7.48 -11.40 17.78
CA ARG A 136 7.88 -12.45 18.76
C ARG A 136 6.84 -12.75 19.81
N ARG A 137 5.81 -11.89 19.99
CA ARG A 137 4.77 -12.05 21.03
C ARG A 137 3.66 -13.01 20.66
N ILE A 138 3.65 -13.51 19.43
CA ILE A 138 2.65 -14.45 18.95
C ILE A 138 3.30 -15.82 18.91
N ASP A 139 2.84 -16.69 19.77
CA ASP A 139 3.28 -18.09 19.94
C ASP A 139 2.18 -19.11 19.63
N ASP A 140 0.93 -18.69 19.64
CA ASP A 140 -0.25 -19.52 19.32
C ASP A 140 -0.98 -19.03 18.07
N GLY A 141 -0.95 -19.84 17.01
CA GLY A 141 -1.69 -19.60 15.76
C GLY A 141 -3.21 -19.79 15.89
N ASN A 142 -3.72 -20.29 17.03
CA ASN A 142 -5.15 -20.38 17.32
C ASN A 142 -5.73 -19.05 17.82
N ARG A 143 -4.89 -18.13 18.28
CA ARG A 143 -5.33 -16.80 18.71
C ARG A 143 -6.13 -16.12 17.59
N LEU A 144 -7.23 -15.44 17.94
CA LEU A 144 -8.05 -14.72 16.99
C LEU A 144 -7.34 -13.46 16.48
N VAL A 145 -7.48 -13.19 15.20
CA VAL A 145 -6.90 -12.00 14.53
C VAL A 145 -7.43 -10.70 15.13
N GLY A 146 -8.69 -10.68 15.59
CA GLY A 146 -9.28 -9.52 16.25
C GLY A 146 -8.55 -9.09 17.53
N GLY A 147 -7.82 -9.99 18.18
CA GLY A 147 -6.99 -9.70 19.36
C GLY A 147 -5.58 -9.22 19.04
N LEU A 148 -5.24 -9.04 17.76
CA LEU A 148 -3.96 -8.47 17.32
C LEU A 148 -4.01 -6.95 17.31
N SER A 149 -2.86 -6.29 17.59
CA SER A 149 -2.72 -4.85 17.34
C SER A 149 -2.77 -4.52 15.85
N GLY A 150 -2.94 -3.25 15.50
CA GLY A 150 -2.94 -2.78 14.12
C GLY A 150 -1.67 -3.20 13.37
N GLY A 151 -0.50 -2.98 13.99
CA GLY A 151 0.79 -3.36 13.42
C GLY A 151 0.96 -4.88 13.27
N GLU A 152 0.46 -5.67 14.22
CA GLU A 152 0.47 -7.14 14.13
C GLU A 152 -0.45 -7.66 13.00
N ARG A 153 -1.60 -7.03 12.77
CA ARG A 153 -2.47 -7.36 11.63
C ARG A 153 -1.82 -7.04 10.30
N GLN A 154 -1.16 -5.89 10.18
CA GLN A 154 -0.39 -5.53 8.98
C GLN A 154 0.75 -6.51 8.74
N ALA A 155 1.49 -6.88 9.78
CA ALA A 155 2.55 -7.88 9.69
C ALA A 155 2.03 -9.25 9.25
N LEU A 156 0.85 -9.68 9.73
CA LEU A 156 0.20 -10.92 9.29
C LEU A 156 -0.11 -10.89 7.78
N ALA A 157 -0.68 -9.79 7.29
CA ALA A 157 -1.00 -9.62 5.87
C ALA A 157 0.25 -9.61 4.99
N ILE A 158 1.31 -8.90 5.42
CA ILE A 158 2.59 -8.86 4.69
C ILE A 158 3.29 -10.22 4.74
N ALA A 159 3.31 -10.89 5.91
CA ALA A 159 3.89 -12.22 6.05
C ALA A 159 3.22 -13.23 5.10
N ARG A 160 1.90 -13.15 5.00
CA ARG A 160 1.12 -13.96 4.06
C ARG A 160 1.53 -13.70 2.61
N ALA A 161 1.57 -12.43 2.19
CA ALA A 161 1.96 -12.05 0.83
C ALA A 161 3.36 -12.58 0.47
N VAL A 162 4.33 -12.39 1.37
CA VAL A 162 5.70 -12.87 1.19
C VAL A 162 5.77 -14.40 1.14
N HIS A 163 5.02 -15.10 2.01
CA HIS A 163 4.99 -16.57 2.06
C HIS A 163 4.46 -17.18 0.75
N PHE A 164 3.46 -16.55 0.14
CA PHE A 164 2.87 -17.01 -1.12
C PHE A 164 3.60 -16.51 -2.37
N GLY A 165 4.81 -15.99 -2.21
CA GLY A 165 5.71 -15.72 -3.32
C GLY A 165 5.49 -14.38 -4.03
N ALA A 166 5.01 -13.37 -3.32
CA ALA A 166 4.91 -12.03 -3.89
C ALA A 166 6.28 -11.54 -4.39
N SER A 167 6.35 -11.13 -5.66
CA SER A 167 7.49 -10.42 -6.24
C SER A 167 7.28 -8.91 -6.21
N VAL A 168 6.02 -8.46 -6.26
CA VAL A 168 5.58 -7.08 -6.08
C VAL A 168 4.59 -7.03 -4.91
N LEU A 169 4.87 -6.22 -3.90
CA LEU A 169 4.04 -6.01 -2.73
C LEU A 169 3.48 -4.59 -2.75
N ILE A 170 2.18 -4.45 -2.91
CA ILE A 170 1.48 -3.17 -2.86
C ILE A 170 0.92 -2.98 -1.45
N LEU A 171 1.31 -1.89 -0.80
CA LEU A 171 0.88 -1.54 0.55
C LEU A 171 0.12 -0.21 0.51
N ASP A 172 -1.19 -0.29 0.72
CA ASP A 172 -2.09 0.86 0.68
C ASP A 172 -2.29 1.43 2.08
N GLU A 173 -1.66 2.57 2.35
CA GLU A 173 -1.68 3.28 3.64
C GLU A 173 -1.37 2.36 4.85
N PRO A 174 -0.29 1.55 4.83
CA PRO A 174 -0.08 0.49 5.81
C PRO A 174 0.23 1.00 7.21
N THR A 175 0.51 2.28 7.36
CA THR A 175 0.82 2.92 8.64
C THR A 175 -0.25 3.91 9.11
N ALA A 176 -1.35 4.06 8.33
CA ALA A 176 -2.47 4.91 8.73
C ALA A 176 -3.14 4.36 10.01
N ALA A 177 -3.53 5.26 10.89
CA ALA A 177 -4.18 4.94 12.17
C ALA A 177 -3.34 4.03 13.12
N LEU A 178 -2.02 3.94 12.92
CA LEU A 178 -1.10 3.26 13.82
C LEU A 178 -0.37 4.24 14.74
N GLY A 179 -0.11 3.83 15.98
CA GLY A 179 0.78 4.56 16.86
C GLY A 179 2.24 4.53 16.36
N VAL A 180 3.07 5.46 16.82
CA VAL A 180 4.46 5.64 16.36
C VAL A 180 5.27 4.33 16.41
N LYS A 181 5.14 3.56 17.50
CA LYS A 181 5.87 2.28 17.66
C LYS A 181 5.41 1.21 16.67
N GLU A 182 4.11 1.15 16.41
CA GLU A 182 3.52 0.20 15.46
C GLU A 182 3.89 0.57 14.01
N ALA A 183 3.80 1.86 13.66
CA ALA A 183 4.23 2.36 12.36
C ALA A 183 5.71 2.06 12.11
N ALA A 184 6.60 2.35 13.07
CA ALA A 184 8.02 2.03 12.97
C ALA A 184 8.27 0.52 12.77
N HIS A 185 7.43 -0.34 13.36
CA HIS A 185 7.52 -1.78 13.15
C HIS A 185 7.13 -2.17 11.73
N VAL A 186 6.04 -1.63 11.19
CA VAL A 186 5.60 -1.88 9.81
C VAL A 186 6.64 -1.38 8.81
N LEU A 187 7.20 -0.18 9.00
CA LEU A 187 8.27 0.35 8.13
C LEU A 187 9.50 -0.57 8.11
N ARG A 188 9.85 -1.17 9.25
CA ARG A 188 10.94 -2.16 9.32
C ARG A 188 10.62 -3.42 8.52
N ILE A 189 9.37 -3.89 8.55
CA ILE A 189 8.93 -5.03 7.73
C ILE A 189 9.04 -4.71 6.24
N VAL A 190 8.69 -3.49 5.81
CA VAL A 190 8.87 -3.02 4.42
C VAL A 190 10.34 -3.14 4.00
N LEU A 191 11.26 -2.64 4.82
CA LEU A 191 12.70 -2.74 4.53
C LEU A 191 13.19 -4.20 4.49
N GLN A 192 12.64 -5.09 5.32
CA GLN A 192 12.95 -6.53 5.27
C GLN A 192 12.44 -7.19 3.98
N ALA A 193 11.24 -6.82 3.51
CA ALA A 193 10.72 -7.32 2.22
C ALA A 193 11.61 -6.85 1.07
N ARG A 194 11.99 -5.57 1.06
CA ARG A 194 12.97 -5.01 0.11
C ARG A 194 14.29 -5.80 0.09
N GLN A 195 14.87 -6.07 1.27
CA GLN A 195 16.13 -6.82 1.40
C GLN A 195 16.03 -8.25 0.84
N LYS A 196 14.84 -8.84 0.81
CA LYS A 196 14.56 -10.14 0.18
C LYS A 196 14.39 -10.05 -1.35
N GLY A 197 14.59 -8.89 -1.94
CA GLY A 197 14.43 -8.67 -3.38
C GLY A 197 13.00 -8.43 -3.84
N ILE A 198 12.04 -8.24 -2.92
CA ILE A 198 10.65 -7.91 -3.24
C ILE A 198 10.58 -6.43 -3.62
N ALA A 199 9.95 -6.12 -4.74
CA ALA A 199 9.60 -4.75 -5.10
C ALA A 199 8.41 -4.30 -4.27
N VAL A 200 8.47 -3.13 -3.62
CA VAL A 200 7.40 -2.64 -2.76
C VAL A 200 6.86 -1.33 -3.30
N ILE A 201 5.56 -1.28 -3.61
CA ILE A 201 4.83 -0.05 -3.89
C ILE A 201 4.20 0.40 -2.57
N PHE A 202 4.78 1.41 -1.96
CA PHE A 202 4.36 1.94 -0.66
C PHE A 202 3.54 3.21 -0.87
N ILE A 203 2.23 3.11 -0.66
CA ILE A 203 1.31 4.21 -0.87
C ILE A 203 1.04 4.88 0.47
N THR A 204 1.27 6.18 0.54
CA THR A 204 0.98 6.95 1.74
C THR A 204 0.87 8.45 1.43
N HIS A 205 0.15 9.17 2.29
CA HIS A 205 0.17 10.63 2.35
C HIS A 205 1.17 11.16 3.40
N ASN A 206 1.84 10.27 4.16
CA ASN A 206 2.81 10.64 5.18
C ASN A 206 4.23 10.70 4.59
N VAL A 207 4.71 11.90 4.31
CA VAL A 207 6.04 12.16 3.73
C VAL A 207 7.18 11.59 4.59
N VAL A 208 7.05 11.66 5.93
CA VAL A 208 8.09 11.15 6.84
C VAL A 208 8.24 9.63 6.72
N HIS A 209 7.12 8.91 6.65
CA HIS A 209 7.15 7.46 6.48
C HIS A 209 7.71 7.09 5.10
N ALA A 210 7.29 7.82 4.04
CA ALA A 210 7.81 7.60 2.69
C ALA A 210 9.33 7.81 2.62
N LEU A 211 9.85 8.92 3.14
CA LEU A 211 11.28 9.21 3.16
C LEU A 211 12.10 8.20 3.99
N THR A 212 11.47 7.58 4.99
CA THR A 212 12.12 6.56 5.83
C THR A 212 12.43 5.29 5.03
N VAL A 213 11.52 4.83 4.16
CA VAL A 213 11.65 3.54 3.48
C VAL A 213 11.91 3.65 1.98
N GLY A 214 11.52 4.77 1.34
CA GLY A 214 11.53 4.93 -0.11
C GLY A 214 12.93 5.06 -0.71
N ASP A 215 13.09 4.49 -1.90
CA ASP A 215 14.24 4.66 -2.79
C ASP A 215 13.86 5.56 -3.98
N HIS A 216 12.60 5.48 -4.40
CA HIS A 216 12.02 6.12 -5.55
C HIS A 216 10.64 6.69 -5.16
N PHE A 217 10.28 7.84 -5.69
CA PHE A 217 9.07 8.57 -5.32
C PHE A 217 8.35 9.04 -6.57
N ALA A 218 7.04 8.78 -6.62
CA ALA A 218 6.14 9.32 -7.62
C ALA A 218 5.00 10.06 -6.92
N VAL A 219 4.73 11.29 -7.33
CA VAL A 219 3.65 12.10 -6.78
C VAL A 219 2.52 12.17 -7.79
N LEU A 220 1.32 11.75 -7.38
CA LEU A 220 0.12 11.89 -8.18
C LEU A 220 -0.70 13.09 -7.73
N ILE A 221 -1.17 13.89 -8.69
CA ILE A 221 -2.09 15.00 -8.48
C ILE A 221 -3.18 14.93 -9.55
N ARG A 222 -4.44 14.89 -9.14
CA ARG A 222 -5.61 14.88 -10.05
C ARG A 222 -5.49 13.86 -11.19
N GLY A 223 -5.03 12.65 -10.87
CA GLY A 223 -4.92 11.56 -11.84
C GLY A 223 -3.70 11.58 -12.75
N ALA A 224 -2.81 12.56 -12.63
CA ALA A 224 -1.58 12.66 -13.40
C ALA A 224 -0.33 12.50 -12.51
N LYS A 225 0.77 12.03 -13.08
CA LYS A 225 2.08 12.01 -12.41
C LYS A 225 2.71 13.39 -12.46
N ALA A 226 2.68 14.10 -11.33
CA ALA A 226 3.23 15.46 -11.22
C ALA A 226 4.74 15.47 -11.01
N ALA A 227 5.29 14.46 -10.33
CA ALA A 227 6.73 14.36 -10.09
C ALA A 227 7.17 12.89 -10.03
N ASP A 228 8.45 12.66 -10.36
CA ASP A 228 9.13 11.38 -10.34
C ASP A 228 10.60 11.65 -10.00
N PHE A 229 11.11 11.12 -8.87
CA PHE A 229 12.45 11.45 -8.37
C PHE A 229 13.00 10.34 -7.46
N ARG A 230 14.32 10.33 -7.31
CA ARG A 230 15.04 9.40 -6.43
C ARG A 230 15.26 9.99 -5.05
N LYS A 231 15.60 9.12 -4.10
CA LYS A 231 15.91 9.52 -2.72
C LYS A 231 17.06 10.54 -2.69
N GLY A 232 16.83 11.66 -2.01
CA GLY A 232 17.81 12.73 -1.85
C GLY A 232 17.76 13.84 -2.93
N GLU A 233 16.93 13.69 -3.97
CA GLU A 233 16.78 14.72 -5.01
C GLU A 233 15.84 15.85 -4.59
N LYS A 234 14.95 15.60 -3.60
CA LYS A 234 14.02 16.60 -3.06
C LYS A 234 14.02 16.58 -1.54
N SER A 235 13.87 17.77 -0.95
CA SER A 235 13.69 17.94 0.49
C SER A 235 12.29 17.51 0.94
N ARG A 236 12.11 17.36 2.25
CA ARG A 236 10.79 17.05 2.83
C ARG A 236 9.77 18.14 2.52
N GLU A 237 10.18 19.40 2.61
CA GLU A 237 9.38 20.59 2.35
C GLU A 237 8.90 20.58 0.90
N GLU A 238 9.81 20.42 -0.08
CA GLU A 238 9.48 20.34 -1.50
C GLU A 238 8.49 19.20 -1.82
N ILE A 239 8.63 18.05 -1.16
CA ILE A 239 7.69 16.93 -1.36
C ILE A 239 6.32 17.26 -0.77
N THR A 240 6.28 17.91 0.40
CA THR A 240 5.02 18.31 1.04
C THR A 240 4.29 19.34 0.18
N ASP A 241 5.00 20.34 -0.33
CA ASP A 241 4.45 21.37 -1.24
C ASP A 241 3.91 20.77 -2.54
N LEU A 242 4.65 19.82 -3.13
CA LEU A 242 4.19 19.08 -4.31
C LEU A 242 2.89 18.32 -4.03
N MET A 243 2.80 17.64 -2.87
CA MET A 243 1.60 16.88 -2.50
C MET A 243 0.39 17.78 -2.23
N ALA A 244 0.62 18.96 -1.65
CA ALA A 244 -0.41 19.96 -1.41
C ALA A 244 -0.93 20.64 -2.69
N GLY A 245 -0.28 20.37 -3.84
CA GLY A 245 -0.69 20.97 -5.12
C GLY A 245 -0.22 22.42 -5.31
N GLY A 246 0.79 22.87 -4.53
CA GLY A 246 1.48 24.16 -4.66
C GLY A 246 0.59 25.41 -4.63
N GLU A 247 -0.25 25.57 -5.63
CA GLU A 247 -1.19 26.72 -5.76
C GLU A 247 -2.33 26.67 -4.73
N HIS A 248 -2.79 25.48 -4.32
CA HIS A 248 -3.93 25.31 -3.40
C HIS A 248 -3.62 25.70 -1.95
N MET A 249 -2.38 25.57 -1.50
CA MET A 249 -1.99 26.04 -0.15
C MET A 249 -2.02 27.57 -0.05
N ALA A 250 -1.52 28.25 -1.07
CA ALA A 250 -1.56 29.71 -1.11
C ALA A 250 -3.01 30.26 -1.21
N GLU A 251 -3.90 29.56 -1.95
CA GLU A 251 -5.32 29.90 -2.01
C GLU A 251 -6.01 29.66 -0.66
N LEU A 252 -5.74 28.55 0.02
CA LEU A 252 -6.31 28.21 1.30
C LEU A 252 -5.81 29.16 2.42
N GLU A 253 -4.52 29.50 2.42
CA GLU A 253 -3.95 30.49 3.33
C GLU A 253 -4.58 31.87 3.11
N ALA A 254 -4.75 32.30 1.86
CA ALA A 254 -5.41 33.55 1.53
C ALA A 254 -6.90 33.56 1.96
N GLU A 255 -7.61 32.44 1.83
CA GLU A 255 -9.00 32.30 2.26
C GLU A 255 -9.12 32.35 3.78
N ILE A 256 -8.22 31.66 4.51
CA ILE A 256 -8.17 31.68 5.98
C ILE A 256 -7.81 33.06 6.51
N ASP A 257 -6.83 33.74 5.91
CA ASP A 257 -6.43 35.10 6.27
C ASP A 257 -7.57 36.10 6.03
N SER A 258 -8.30 35.95 4.93
CA SER A 258 -9.50 36.73 4.64
C SER A 258 -10.58 36.51 5.68
N TYR A 259 -10.81 35.25 6.09
CA TYR A 259 -11.79 34.90 7.13
C TYR A 259 -11.42 35.48 8.48
N MET A 260 -10.15 35.39 8.90
CA MET A 260 -9.65 35.95 10.16
C MET A 260 -9.76 37.48 10.18
N THR A 261 -9.45 38.17 9.10
CA THR A 261 -9.52 39.64 8.97
C THR A 261 -10.97 40.14 9.11
N VAL A 262 -11.94 39.40 8.56
CA VAL A 262 -13.37 39.78 8.65
C VAL A 262 -13.93 39.57 10.07
N HIS A 263 -13.47 38.55 10.80
CA HIS A 263 -14.02 38.23 12.15
C HIS A 263 -13.33 38.97 13.30
N ASP A 264 -12.06 39.37 13.14
CA ASP A 264 -11.36 40.24 14.11
C ASP A 264 -11.86 41.69 14.09
N SER A 265 -12.51 42.10 12.99
CA SER A 265 -13.09 43.44 12.87
C SER A 265 -14.45 43.61 13.55
N HIS A 266 -15.08 42.53 14.09
CA HIS A 266 -16.32 42.58 14.82
C HIS A 266 -16.23 41.76 16.13
N PRO A 267 -15.73 42.33 17.25
CA PRO A 267 -15.84 41.65 18.56
C PRO A 267 -17.32 41.48 18.93
N PRO A 268 -17.72 40.33 19.50
CA PRO A 268 -19.09 40.11 19.90
C PRO A 268 -19.51 41.19 20.91
N GLN A 269 -20.56 41.97 20.59
CA GLN A 269 -21.19 42.88 21.57
C GLN A 269 -21.72 42.00 22.70
N VAL A 270 -21.07 42.07 23.86
CA VAL A 270 -21.58 41.53 25.11
C VAL A 270 -22.82 42.32 25.47
N ALA A 271 -24.00 41.74 25.23
CA ALA A 271 -25.24 42.27 25.74
C ALA A 271 -25.22 42.23 27.28
N GLY A 272 -25.26 43.42 27.90
CA GLY A 272 -25.39 43.63 29.34
C GLY A 272 -26.78 43.28 29.84
#